data_d8738d18660e05e8b00767fa39fd5d1b
#
_entry.id   d8738d18660e05e8b00767fa39fd5d1b
#
_cell.length_a   1.000
_cell.length_b   1.000
_cell.length_c   1.000
_cell.angle_alpha   90.00
_cell.angle_beta   90.00
_cell.angle_gamma   90.00
#
_symmetry.space_group_name_H-M   'P 1'
#
loop_
_entity.id
_entity.type
_entity.pdbx_description
1 polymer ?
#
loop_
_entity_poly.entity_id
_entity_poly.type
_entity_poly.pdbx_seq_one_letter_code
_entity_poly.pdbx_strand_id
1 'polypeptide(L)'
;MRRARPIATANQLMAIALGFLFMPATVWAKTFHAEGLVIKVEAPRHSITISHRDIPGFMPAMEMSFNADPKEKLQDIQPGARVTFDVVVDKKQIRVRNIRVVQAPPLPGNSFVPKPSTQALQTGETVPDFSLVAQDGSTLRLGSLRGRVVLIDFIYTRCPMPEACPRLSANFAYLQRRFGGKIDLISITLDPKWDKPPVLEAYARRWAADTRTWRFATGQPDEIRRVAEDFGIRYWTEEGALAHSSSVGIITQDGKLAARVDGTGYPVRQLADLVTSQLSNDSSSPSP
;
A
#
# COMPACT_ATOMS: atom_id res chain seq x y z
N MET A 1 -1.36 22.22 109.37
CA MET A 1 -0.27 22.52 108.41
C MET A 1 0.09 21.26 107.62
N ARG A 2 -0.42 21.11 106.43
CA ARG A 2 0.06 20.13 105.44
C ARG A 2 -0.21 20.68 104.11
N ARG A 3 0.86 20.97 103.33
CA ARG A 3 0.84 21.47 101.95
C ARG A 3 0.42 20.37 100.92
N ALA A 4 -0.56 20.63 100.16
CA ALA A 4 -0.92 19.78 99.00
C ALA A 4 -0.06 20.19 97.77
N ARG A 5 0.50 19.21 97.06
CA ARG A 5 1.21 19.37 95.85
C ARG A 5 0.19 19.14 94.64
N PRO A 6 0.26 19.89 93.56
CA PRO A 6 -0.56 19.60 92.37
C PRO A 6 0.10 18.53 91.52
N ILE A 7 -0.72 17.63 91.03
CA ILE A 7 -0.39 16.59 89.99
C ILE A 7 -0.53 17.21 88.63
N ALA A 8 0.57 17.26 87.85
CA ALA A 8 0.53 17.64 86.46
C ALA A 8 0.21 16.40 85.62
N THR A 9 -0.89 16.43 84.93
CA THR A 9 -1.24 15.45 83.90
C THR A 9 -0.73 15.95 82.54
N ALA A 10 0.31 15.28 82.01
CA ALA A 10 0.80 15.49 80.64
C ALA A 10 0.01 14.60 79.70
N ASN A 11 -0.86 15.20 78.92
CA ASN A 11 -1.50 14.57 77.76
C ASN A 11 -0.59 14.74 76.58
N GLN A 12 0.16 13.73 76.15
CA GLN A 12 0.85 13.63 74.87
C GLN A 12 -0.10 13.03 73.83
N LEU A 13 -0.66 13.90 73.01
CA LEU A 13 -1.31 13.51 71.78
C LEU A 13 -0.25 13.17 70.75
N MET A 14 -0.07 11.88 70.50
CA MET A 14 0.79 11.34 69.44
C MET A 14 0.01 11.40 68.12
N ALA A 15 0.25 12.45 67.27
CA ALA A 15 -0.30 12.59 65.91
C ALA A 15 0.45 11.61 64.98
N ILE A 16 -0.18 10.51 64.64
CA ILE A 16 0.29 9.60 63.58
C ILE A 16 -0.02 10.26 62.25
N ALA A 17 0.97 10.89 61.65
CA ALA A 17 0.89 11.36 60.25
C ALA A 17 0.96 10.15 59.32
N LEU A 18 -0.20 9.71 58.80
CA LEU A 18 -0.29 8.70 57.75
C LEU A 18 0.14 9.38 56.44
N GLY A 19 1.43 9.29 56.10
CA GLY A 19 1.96 9.68 54.82
C GLY A 19 1.46 8.74 53.73
N PHE A 20 0.41 9.13 53.01
CA PHE A 20 0.03 8.50 51.74
C PHE A 20 1.16 8.73 50.73
N LEU A 21 2.02 7.72 50.55
CA LEU A 21 2.92 7.66 49.39
C LEU A 21 2.05 7.57 48.12
N PHE A 22 1.82 8.70 47.49
CA PHE A 22 1.31 8.75 46.12
C PHE A 22 2.42 8.17 45.23
N MET A 23 2.44 6.85 45.01
CA MET A 23 3.21 6.27 43.93
C MET A 23 2.56 6.71 42.60
N PRO A 24 3.25 7.48 41.75
CA PRO A 24 2.72 7.75 40.42
C PRO A 24 2.59 6.41 39.72
N ALA A 25 1.36 6.03 39.34
CA ALA A 25 1.12 4.89 38.48
C ALA A 25 1.84 5.18 37.17
N THR A 26 3.00 4.61 36.97
CA THR A 26 3.72 4.62 35.69
C THR A 26 2.87 3.82 34.72
N VAL A 27 2.04 4.52 33.94
CA VAL A 27 1.30 3.95 32.83
C VAL A 27 2.34 3.60 31.76
N TRP A 28 2.66 2.33 31.67
CA TRP A 28 3.61 1.81 30.69
C TRP A 28 2.96 1.89 29.33
N ALA A 29 3.54 2.67 28.43
CA ALA A 29 3.17 2.65 27.02
C ALA A 29 3.49 1.25 26.45
N LYS A 30 2.50 0.62 25.84
CA LYS A 30 2.75 -0.64 25.11
C LYS A 30 3.40 -0.35 23.78
N THR A 31 4.43 -1.11 23.46
CA THR A 31 5.16 -1.00 22.18
C THR A 31 5.05 -2.33 21.45
N PHE A 32 4.71 -2.24 20.16
CA PHE A 32 4.59 -3.38 19.25
C PHE A 32 5.51 -3.16 18.06
N HIS A 33 6.27 -4.17 17.68
CA HIS A 33 7.06 -4.15 16.46
C HIS A 33 6.19 -4.48 15.25
N ALA A 34 6.35 -3.71 14.19
CA ALA A 34 5.57 -3.86 12.98
C ALA A 34 6.44 -3.69 11.74
N GLU A 35 5.96 -4.23 10.64
CA GLU A 35 6.53 -4.02 9.30
C GLU A 35 5.42 -3.71 8.30
N GLY A 36 5.75 -2.96 7.25
CA GLY A 36 4.77 -2.61 6.23
C GLY A 36 5.36 -1.86 5.04
N LEU A 37 4.48 -1.48 4.15
CA LEU A 37 4.77 -0.67 2.97
C LEU A 37 4.22 0.74 3.17
N VAL A 38 5.05 1.74 2.95
CA VAL A 38 4.63 3.14 3.00
C VAL A 38 3.75 3.47 1.80
N ILE A 39 2.54 3.93 2.08
CA ILE A 39 1.56 4.34 1.07
C ILE A 39 1.66 5.84 0.81
N LYS A 40 1.73 6.63 1.89
CA LYS A 40 1.75 8.09 1.84
C LYS A 40 2.58 8.67 2.96
N VAL A 41 3.23 9.79 2.68
CA VAL A 41 3.95 10.59 3.68
C VAL A 41 3.43 12.03 3.63
N GLU A 42 3.01 12.55 4.78
CA GLU A 42 2.61 13.94 4.98
C GLU A 42 3.55 14.59 6.01
N ALA A 43 4.80 14.81 5.61
CA ALA A 43 5.86 15.30 6.48
C ALA A 43 5.48 16.58 7.27
N PRO A 44 4.78 17.59 6.70
CA PRO A 44 4.36 18.78 7.45
C PRO A 44 3.37 18.49 8.59
N ARG A 45 2.65 17.38 8.51
CA ARG A 45 1.67 16.92 9.52
C ARG A 45 2.22 15.84 10.43
N HIS A 46 3.49 15.46 10.27
CA HIS A 46 4.09 14.30 10.94
C HIS A 46 3.21 13.04 10.86
N SER A 47 2.61 12.80 9.69
CA SER A 47 1.72 11.67 9.43
C SER A 47 2.30 10.78 8.33
N ILE A 48 2.15 9.48 8.53
CA ILE A 48 2.58 8.44 7.58
C ILE A 48 1.49 7.37 7.47
N THR A 49 1.07 7.05 6.25
CA THR A 49 0.13 5.95 5.99
C THR A 49 0.93 4.71 5.59
N ILE A 50 0.71 3.63 6.31
CA ILE A 50 1.42 2.36 6.13
C ILE A 50 0.39 1.25 5.95
N SER A 51 0.56 0.44 4.89
CA SER A 51 -0.06 -0.88 4.80
C SER A 51 0.82 -1.85 5.58
N HIS A 52 0.40 -2.22 6.79
CA HIS A 52 1.17 -3.07 7.69
C HIS A 52 0.66 -4.50 7.71
N ARG A 53 1.54 -5.43 8.00
CA ARG A 53 1.20 -6.83 8.29
C ARG A 53 0.47 -6.94 9.63
N ASP A 54 -0.02 -8.14 9.91
CA ASP A 54 -0.54 -8.45 11.24
C ASP A 54 0.47 -8.04 12.33
N ILE A 55 -0.02 -7.31 13.33
CA ILE A 55 0.74 -6.92 14.51
C ILE A 55 0.26 -7.79 15.67
N PRO A 56 0.99 -8.87 16.00
CA PRO A 56 0.52 -9.86 16.97
C PRO A 56 0.13 -9.24 18.30
N GLY A 57 -1.06 -9.58 18.78
CA GLY A 57 -1.58 -9.08 20.05
C GLY A 57 -2.07 -7.63 20.03
N PHE A 58 -2.17 -7.00 18.86
CA PHE A 58 -2.63 -5.64 18.72
C PHE A 58 -3.68 -5.44 17.62
N MET A 59 -3.35 -5.67 16.35
CA MET A 59 -4.30 -5.48 15.23
C MET A 59 -3.95 -6.34 14.02
N PRO A 60 -4.94 -6.74 13.21
CA PRO A 60 -4.72 -7.48 11.96
C PRO A 60 -4.04 -6.60 10.89
N ALA A 61 -3.57 -7.24 9.82
CA ALA A 61 -3.02 -6.55 8.66
C ALA A 61 -4.05 -5.57 8.07
N MET A 62 -3.64 -4.29 7.92
CA MET A 62 -4.48 -3.25 7.33
C MET A 62 -3.67 -2.03 6.88
N GLU A 63 -4.32 -1.14 6.14
CA GLU A 63 -3.78 0.19 5.85
C GLU A 63 -4.23 1.17 6.93
N MET A 64 -3.30 1.85 7.55
CA MET A 64 -3.58 2.81 8.62
C MET A 64 -2.67 4.04 8.54
N SER A 65 -3.24 5.21 8.82
CA SER A 65 -2.47 6.45 9.02
C SER A 65 -2.06 6.59 10.47
N PHE A 66 -0.78 6.78 10.68
CA PHE A 66 -0.17 6.97 12.00
C PHE A 66 0.39 8.38 12.15
N ASN A 67 0.31 8.91 13.36
CA ASN A 67 1.13 10.05 13.75
C ASN A 67 2.55 9.53 14.06
N ALA A 68 3.55 10.10 13.43
CA ALA A 68 4.94 9.78 13.72
C ALA A 68 5.45 10.60 14.93
N ASP A 69 6.42 10.04 15.65
CA ASP A 69 7.14 10.80 16.68
C ASP A 69 7.81 12.03 16.01
N PRO A 70 7.81 13.21 16.66
CA PRO A 70 8.43 14.42 16.08
C PRO A 70 9.91 14.28 15.74
N LYS A 71 10.60 13.27 16.27
CA LYS A 71 12.02 12.98 15.96
C LYS A 71 12.21 12.22 14.66
N GLU A 72 11.15 11.65 14.09
CA GLU A 72 11.21 10.89 12.83
C GLU A 72 11.39 11.81 11.62
N LYS A 73 12.37 11.51 10.78
CA LYS A 73 12.66 12.26 9.55
C LYS A 73 11.84 11.73 8.39
N LEU A 74 10.55 12.04 8.36
CA LEU A 74 9.61 11.54 7.36
C LEU A 74 9.94 11.99 5.93
N GLN A 75 10.63 13.15 5.75
CA GLN A 75 11.02 13.65 4.44
C GLN A 75 11.94 12.71 3.66
N ASP A 76 12.68 11.85 4.38
CA ASP A 76 13.62 10.89 3.78
C ASP A 76 12.94 9.60 3.35
N ILE A 77 11.64 9.43 3.70
CA ILE A 77 10.87 8.23 3.42
C ILE A 77 9.97 8.47 2.20
N GLN A 78 10.09 7.58 1.21
CA GLN A 78 9.29 7.67 -0.01
C GLN A 78 8.11 6.68 0.01
N PRO A 79 6.96 7.03 -0.57
CA PRO A 79 5.90 6.05 -0.87
C PRO A 79 6.47 4.86 -1.65
N GLY A 80 6.07 3.65 -1.27
CA GLY A 80 6.61 2.40 -1.79
C GLY A 80 7.82 1.85 -1.02
N ALA A 81 8.36 2.57 -0.04
CA ALA A 81 9.41 2.06 0.83
C ALA A 81 8.84 0.98 1.77
N ARG A 82 9.59 -0.12 1.96
CA ARG A 82 9.33 -1.06 3.05
C ARG A 82 9.97 -0.53 4.32
N VAL A 83 9.23 -0.59 5.41
CA VAL A 83 9.69 -0.10 6.69
C VAL A 83 9.42 -1.10 7.80
N THR A 84 10.34 -1.15 8.78
CA THR A 84 10.04 -1.64 10.12
C THR A 84 9.84 -0.45 11.04
N PHE A 85 8.98 -0.57 12.01
CA PHE A 85 8.65 0.52 12.94
C PHE A 85 8.06 0.01 14.24
N ASP A 86 8.08 0.84 15.25
CA ASP A 86 7.43 0.58 16.53
C ASP A 86 6.10 1.34 16.62
N VAL A 87 5.04 0.61 16.92
CA VAL A 87 3.74 1.20 17.29
C VAL A 87 3.70 1.37 18.80
N VAL A 88 3.62 2.60 19.27
CA VAL A 88 3.52 2.96 20.68
C VAL A 88 2.10 3.36 21.01
N VAL A 89 1.49 2.63 21.91
CA VAL A 89 0.14 2.88 22.42
C VAL A 89 0.23 3.46 23.81
N ASP A 90 -0.09 4.74 23.95
CA ASP A 90 -0.15 5.44 25.22
C ASP A 90 -1.56 6.02 25.44
N LYS A 91 -2.22 5.60 26.53
CA LYS A 91 -3.58 6.02 26.94
C LYS A 91 -4.60 5.92 25.82
N LYS A 92 -4.68 6.92 24.94
CA LYS A 92 -5.60 6.99 23.80
C LYS A 92 -4.91 7.38 22.48
N GLN A 93 -3.57 7.44 22.48
CA GLN A 93 -2.81 7.84 21.29
C GLN A 93 -1.98 6.67 20.78
N ILE A 94 -2.05 6.47 19.46
CA ILE A 94 -1.22 5.54 18.72
C ILE A 94 -0.23 6.38 17.92
N ARG A 95 1.06 6.14 18.12
CA ARG A 95 2.15 6.80 17.40
C ARG A 95 3.12 5.76 16.87
N VAL A 96 3.86 6.14 15.83
CA VAL A 96 4.96 5.32 15.32
C VAL A 96 6.28 6.00 15.54
N ARG A 97 7.30 5.18 15.83
CA ARG A 97 8.69 5.62 16.00
C ARG A 97 9.65 4.55 15.49
N ASN A 98 10.95 4.88 15.49
CA ASN A 98 12.01 3.97 15.03
C ASN A 98 11.74 3.45 13.61
N ILE A 99 11.24 4.34 12.73
CA ILE A 99 10.91 3.99 11.35
C ILE A 99 12.23 3.79 10.60
N ARG A 100 12.45 2.58 10.08
CA ARG A 100 13.64 2.23 9.31
C ARG A 100 13.24 1.68 7.96
N VAL A 101 13.78 2.26 6.90
CA VAL A 101 13.63 1.71 5.56
C VAL A 101 14.48 0.44 5.46
N VAL A 102 13.85 -0.66 5.08
CA VAL A 102 14.50 -1.96 4.90
C VAL A 102 14.45 -2.37 3.45
N GLN A 103 15.51 -3.01 2.97
CA GLN A 103 15.46 -3.66 1.67
C GLN A 103 14.51 -4.85 1.76
N ALA A 104 13.63 -5.01 0.76
CA ALA A 104 12.80 -6.20 0.70
C ALA A 104 13.69 -7.44 0.62
N PRO A 105 13.56 -8.42 1.54
CA PRO A 105 14.19 -9.70 1.33
C PRO A 105 13.68 -10.28 0.00
N PRO A 106 14.51 -11.06 -0.73
CA PRO A 106 13.99 -11.85 -1.83
C PRO A 106 12.80 -12.66 -1.31
N LEU A 107 11.70 -12.68 -2.06
CA LEU A 107 10.58 -13.52 -1.69
C LEU A 107 11.08 -14.97 -1.58
N PRO A 108 10.64 -15.73 -0.55
CA PRO A 108 10.91 -17.18 -0.52
C PRO A 108 10.46 -17.76 -1.85
N GLY A 109 11.31 -18.58 -2.47
CA GLY A 109 11.07 -19.16 -3.80
C GLY A 109 9.83 -20.08 -3.92
N ASN A 110 9.00 -20.17 -2.88
CA ASN A 110 7.76 -20.93 -2.80
C ASN A 110 6.51 -20.04 -2.59
N SER A 111 6.54 -18.78 -3.01
CA SER A 111 5.28 -18.05 -3.16
C SER A 111 4.43 -18.84 -4.15
N PHE A 112 3.27 -19.34 -3.69
CA PHE A 112 2.30 -20.01 -4.57
C PHE A 112 1.92 -19.01 -5.68
N VAL A 113 2.58 -19.17 -6.82
CA VAL A 113 2.19 -18.46 -8.04
C VAL A 113 1.21 -19.40 -8.73
N PRO A 114 -0.09 -19.08 -8.75
CA PRO A 114 -1.05 -19.86 -9.50
C PRO A 114 -0.54 -20.00 -10.93
N LYS A 115 -0.56 -21.21 -11.48
CA LYS A 115 -0.15 -21.43 -12.86
C LYS A 115 -0.95 -20.49 -13.77
N PRO A 116 -0.32 -19.73 -14.69
CA PRO A 116 -1.02 -18.82 -15.58
C PRO A 116 -2.19 -19.51 -16.28
N SER A 117 -3.23 -18.77 -16.63
CA SER A 117 -4.32 -19.29 -17.46
C SER A 117 -3.75 -19.83 -18.76
N THR A 118 -4.24 -20.97 -19.21
CA THR A 118 -3.88 -21.54 -20.54
C THR A 118 -4.38 -20.66 -21.70
N GLN A 119 -5.24 -19.69 -21.41
CA GLN A 119 -5.80 -18.72 -22.36
C GLN A 119 -5.08 -17.37 -22.36
N ALA A 120 -4.06 -17.19 -21.52
CA ALA A 120 -3.32 -15.95 -21.44
C ALA A 120 -2.58 -15.65 -22.75
N LEU A 121 -2.62 -14.40 -23.17
CA LEU A 121 -1.90 -13.90 -24.33
C LEU A 121 -0.40 -14.20 -24.23
N GLN A 122 0.19 -14.53 -25.36
CA GLN A 122 1.62 -14.70 -25.50
C GLN A 122 2.29 -13.39 -25.93
N THR A 123 3.57 -13.24 -25.62
CA THR A 123 4.37 -12.11 -26.10
C THR A 123 4.31 -12.02 -27.63
N GLY A 124 4.06 -10.82 -28.14
CA GLY A 124 3.89 -10.54 -29.57
C GLY A 124 2.44 -10.60 -30.06
N GLU A 125 1.51 -11.19 -29.30
CA GLU A 125 0.09 -11.20 -29.67
C GLU A 125 -0.55 -9.83 -29.46
N THR A 126 -1.51 -9.51 -30.33
CA THR A 126 -2.30 -8.28 -30.21
C THR A 126 -3.24 -8.37 -29.01
N VAL A 127 -3.16 -7.39 -28.12
CA VAL A 127 -4.09 -7.29 -26.99
C VAL A 127 -5.47 -6.91 -27.51
N PRO A 128 -6.52 -7.73 -27.25
CA PRO A 128 -7.89 -7.39 -27.63
C PRO A 128 -8.33 -6.05 -27.04
N ASP A 129 -9.06 -5.27 -27.83
CA ASP A 129 -9.61 -4.01 -27.34
C ASP A 129 -10.66 -4.27 -26.25
N PHE A 130 -10.70 -3.39 -25.27
CA PHE A 130 -11.68 -3.40 -24.20
C PHE A 130 -12.15 -1.99 -23.86
N SER A 131 -13.31 -1.92 -23.23
CA SER A 131 -13.90 -0.66 -22.81
C SER A 131 -14.36 -0.78 -21.35
N LEU A 132 -13.72 -0.03 -20.46
CA LEU A 132 -14.00 0.01 -19.02
C LEU A 132 -14.40 1.42 -18.58
N VAL A 133 -14.81 1.57 -17.33
CA VAL A 133 -15.15 2.86 -16.73
C VAL A 133 -13.99 3.32 -15.88
N ALA A 134 -13.44 4.49 -16.17
CA ALA A 134 -12.37 5.09 -15.38
C ALA A 134 -12.89 5.67 -14.05
N GLN A 135 -11.95 6.01 -13.14
CA GLN A 135 -12.25 6.55 -11.81
C GLN A 135 -13.03 7.87 -11.84
N ASP A 136 -12.98 8.63 -12.93
CA ASP A 136 -13.75 9.87 -13.14
C ASP A 136 -15.12 9.64 -13.80
N GLY A 137 -15.49 8.38 -14.05
CA GLY A 137 -16.71 7.97 -14.72
C GLY A 137 -16.63 8.00 -16.25
N SER A 138 -15.53 8.43 -16.84
CA SER A 138 -15.33 8.42 -18.30
C SER A 138 -15.11 7.00 -18.82
N THR A 139 -15.30 6.83 -20.14
CA THR A 139 -14.99 5.57 -20.82
C THR A 139 -13.49 5.49 -21.09
N LEU A 140 -12.85 4.44 -20.56
CA LEU A 140 -11.48 4.06 -20.86
C LEU A 140 -11.46 2.95 -21.91
N ARG A 141 -10.95 3.26 -23.09
CA ARG A 141 -10.81 2.30 -24.17
C ARG A 141 -9.34 2.06 -24.48
N LEU A 142 -8.87 0.81 -24.48
CA LEU A 142 -7.47 0.49 -24.76
C LEU A 142 -7.06 0.97 -26.16
N GLY A 143 -7.93 0.80 -27.16
CA GLY A 143 -7.64 1.22 -28.53
C GLY A 143 -7.36 2.72 -28.70
N SER A 144 -7.86 3.58 -27.80
CA SER A 144 -7.58 5.02 -27.79
C SER A 144 -6.16 5.37 -27.36
N LEU A 145 -5.40 4.39 -26.86
CA LEU A 145 -4.01 4.56 -26.38
C LEU A 145 -2.96 4.04 -27.37
N ARG A 146 -3.38 3.74 -28.60
CA ARG A 146 -2.44 3.40 -29.68
C ARG A 146 -1.42 4.52 -29.88
N GLY A 147 -0.18 4.16 -30.21
CA GLY A 147 0.96 5.08 -30.28
C GLY A 147 1.63 5.35 -28.94
N ARG A 148 1.21 4.67 -27.86
CA ARG A 148 1.78 4.83 -26.53
C ARG A 148 2.10 3.47 -25.90
N VAL A 149 3.15 3.43 -25.12
CA VAL A 149 3.45 2.25 -24.27
C VAL A 149 2.49 2.27 -23.09
N VAL A 150 1.76 1.17 -22.90
CA VAL A 150 0.75 1.03 -21.84
C VAL A 150 1.16 -0.09 -20.88
N LEU A 151 1.08 0.14 -19.59
CA LEU A 151 1.19 -0.91 -18.59
C LEU A 151 -0.17 -1.13 -17.92
N ILE A 152 -0.49 -2.42 -17.71
CA ILE A 152 -1.73 -2.82 -17.04
C ILE A 152 -1.39 -3.68 -15.84
N ASP A 153 -1.98 -3.36 -14.68
CA ASP A 153 -2.00 -4.22 -13.51
C ASP A 153 -3.44 -4.45 -13.01
N PHE A 154 -3.57 -5.42 -12.11
CA PHE A 154 -4.86 -5.82 -11.54
C PHE A 154 -4.79 -5.74 -10.03
N ILE A 155 -5.73 -4.98 -9.46
CA ILE A 155 -5.76 -4.65 -8.04
C ILE A 155 -7.18 -4.81 -7.46
N TYR A 156 -7.33 -4.65 -6.16
CA TYR A 156 -8.58 -4.21 -5.53
C TYR A 156 -8.25 -3.33 -4.32
N THR A 157 -9.08 -2.30 -4.08
CA THR A 157 -8.73 -1.20 -3.17
C THR A 157 -8.68 -1.62 -1.70
N ARG A 158 -9.33 -2.72 -1.33
CA ARG A 158 -9.41 -3.26 0.04
C ARG A 158 -8.37 -4.35 0.32
N CYS A 159 -7.40 -4.56 -0.58
CA CYS A 159 -6.36 -5.57 -0.38
C CYS A 159 -5.54 -5.24 0.89
N PRO A 160 -5.56 -6.13 1.91
CA PRO A 160 -4.87 -5.86 3.16
C PRO A 160 -3.37 -6.22 3.11
N MET A 161 -2.94 -6.90 2.04
CA MET A 161 -1.60 -7.47 1.96
C MET A 161 -0.61 -6.47 1.36
N PRO A 162 0.37 -5.96 2.14
CA PRO A 162 1.36 -4.97 1.68
C PRO A 162 2.14 -5.41 0.44
N GLU A 163 2.40 -6.71 0.31
CA GLU A 163 3.17 -7.30 -0.79
C GLU A 163 2.36 -7.52 -2.08
N ALA A 164 1.06 -7.32 -2.04
CA ALA A 164 0.16 -7.53 -3.18
C ALA A 164 -0.22 -6.19 -3.84
N CYS A 165 -1.50 -5.81 -3.85
CA CYS A 165 -1.97 -4.61 -4.55
C CYS A 165 -1.27 -3.31 -4.11
N PRO A 166 -0.98 -3.04 -2.81
CA PRO A 166 -0.23 -1.85 -2.43
C PRO A 166 1.16 -1.79 -3.08
N ARG A 167 1.85 -2.93 -3.21
CA ARG A 167 3.14 -2.99 -3.88
C ARG A 167 3.04 -2.74 -5.39
N LEU A 168 2.04 -3.29 -6.07
CA LEU A 168 1.79 -3.01 -7.48
C LEU A 168 1.55 -1.51 -7.71
N SER A 169 0.69 -0.90 -6.90
CA SER A 169 0.42 0.54 -6.97
C SER A 169 1.67 1.38 -6.64
N ALA A 170 2.51 0.96 -5.69
CA ALA A 170 3.79 1.62 -5.42
C ALA A 170 4.74 1.56 -6.62
N ASN A 171 4.78 0.42 -7.32
CA ASN A 171 5.57 0.27 -8.54
C ASN A 171 5.05 1.21 -9.64
N PHE A 172 3.74 1.33 -9.82
CA PHE A 172 3.14 2.25 -10.80
C PHE A 172 3.39 3.71 -10.43
N ALA A 173 3.30 4.08 -9.16
CA ALA A 173 3.69 5.42 -8.71
C ALA A 173 5.16 5.75 -8.99
N TYR A 174 6.08 4.77 -8.85
CA TYR A 174 7.48 4.92 -9.23
C TYR A 174 7.62 5.12 -10.76
N LEU A 175 6.95 4.30 -11.57
CA LEU A 175 7.01 4.39 -13.04
C LEU A 175 6.45 5.72 -13.52
N GLN A 176 5.33 6.19 -12.98
CA GLN A 176 4.76 7.49 -13.28
C GLN A 176 5.76 8.62 -13.03
N ARG A 177 6.43 8.63 -11.87
CA ARG A 177 7.46 9.65 -11.58
C ARG A 177 8.65 9.58 -12.51
N ARG A 178 9.08 8.36 -12.88
CA ARG A 178 10.26 8.14 -13.73
C ARG A 178 10.01 8.52 -15.18
N PHE A 179 8.87 8.16 -15.74
CA PHE A 179 8.59 8.30 -17.17
C PHE A 179 7.63 9.46 -17.49
N GLY A 180 6.90 9.94 -16.49
CA GLY A 180 5.93 11.02 -16.67
C GLY A 180 4.90 10.69 -17.75
N GLY A 181 4.58 11.67 -18.59
CA GLY A 181 3.63 11.52 -19.69
C GLY A 181 4.06 10.66 -20.88
N LYS A 182 5.21 9.98 -20.81
CA LYS A 182 5.70 9.13 -21.91
C LYS A 182 5.01 7.76 -22.00
N ILE A 183 4.37 7.32 -20.93
CA ILE A 183 3.66 6.05 -20.84
C ILE A 183 2.27 6.26 -20.26
N ASP A 184 1.38 5.29 -20.48
CA ASP A 184 0.10 5.19 -19.78
C ASP A 184 0.11 3.99 -18.82
N LEU A 185 -0.52 4.17 -17.68
CA LEU A 185 -0.71 3.16 -16.66
C LEU A 185 -2.21 2.92 -16.45
N ILE A 186 -2.62 1.67 -16.34
CA ILE A 186 -4.00 1.29 -16.08
C ILE A 186 -4.02 0.28 -14.95
N SER A 187 -4.67 0.62 -13.83
CA SER A 187 -4.95 -0.32 -12.75
C SER A 187 -6.41 -0.74 -12.83
N ILE A 188 -6.65 -2.02 -13.14
CA ILE A 188 -8.00 -2.58 -13.30
C ILE A 188 -8.40 -3.27 -12.01
N THR A 189 -9.60 -2.94 -11.47
CA THR A 189 -10.07 -3.61 -10.27
C THR A 189 -10.60 -5.02 -10.55
N LEU A 190 -10.31 -5.94 -9.64
CA LEU A 190 -10.92 -7.27 -9.59
C LEU A 190 -12.16 -7.34 -8.67
N ASP A 191 -12.50 -6.24 -7.99
CA ASP A 191 -13.68 -6.13 -7.11
C ASP A 191 -14.66 -5.04 -7.58
N PRO A 192 -15.25 -5.15 -8.78
CA PRO A 192 -16.10 -4.10 -9.33
C PRO A 192 -17.40 -3.89 -8.56
N LYS A 193 -17.77 -4.80 -7.65
CA LYS A 193 -18.92 -4.61 -6.78
C LYS A 193 -18.67 -3.52 -5.74
N TRP A 194 -17.46 -3.44 -5.22
CA TRP A 194 -17.03 -2.45 -4.24
C TRP A 194 -16.34 -1.25 -4.89
N ASP A 195 -15.39 -1.49 -5.76
CA ASP A 195 -14.52 -0.48 -6.38
C ASP A 195 -15.25 0.29 -7.49
N LYS A 196 -16.21 1.13 -7.08
CA LYS A 196 -16.91 2.07 -7.97
C LYS A 196 -16.01 3.28 -8.28
N PRO A 197 -16.31 4.06 -9.32
CA PRO A 197 -15.49 5.21 -9.70
C PRO A 197 -15.10 6.13 -8.54
N PRO A 198 -15.97 6.54 -7.60
CA PRO A 198 -15.57 7.37 -6.46
C PRO A 198 -14.57 6.69 -5.51
N VAL A 199 -14.65 5.35 -5.36
CA VAL A 199 -13.71 4.59 -4.52
C VAL A 199 -12.34 4.54 -5.20
N LEU A 200 -12.30 4.28 -6.52
CA LEU A 200 -11.09 4.29 -7.32
C LEU A 200 -10.45 5.68 -7.37
N GLU A 201 -11.24 6.75 -7.46
CA GLU A 201 -10.74 8.13 -7.41
C GLU A 201 -10.10 8.44 -6.04
N ALA A 202 -10.70 7.97 -4.93
CA ALA A 202 -10.11 8.09 -3.61
C ALA A 202 -8.79 7.30 -3.50
N TYR A 203 -8.74 6.11 -4.11
CA TYR A 203 -7.53 5.28 -4.15
C TYR A 203 -6.42 5.94 -4.98
N ALA A 204 -6.74 6.48 -6.17
CA ALA A 204 -5.81 7.25 -7.00
C ALA A 204 -5.15 8.40 -6.24
N ARG A 205 -5.94 9.16 -5.47
CA ARG A 205 -5.41 10.25 -4.63
C ARG A 205 -4.44 9.78 -3.55
N ARG A 206 -4.59 8.58 -2.98
CA ARG A 206 -3.64 8.03 -2.00
C ARG A 206 -2.24 7.87 -2.61
N TRP A 207 -2.18 7.46 -3.88
CA TRP A 207 -0.94 7.24 -4.61
C TRP A 207 -0.40 8.49 -5.29
N ALA A 208 -1.05 9.65 -5.13
CA ALA A 208 -0.75 10.89 -5.85
C ALA A 208 -0.69 10.65 -7.38
N ALA A 209 -1.63 9.85 -7.89
CA ALA A 209 -1.71 9.50 -9.29
C ALA A 209 -2.05 10.73 -10.15
N ASP A 210 -1.28 10.95 -11.20
CA ASP A 210 -1.69 11.84 -12.29
C ASP A 210 -2.67 11.05 -13.19
N THR A 211 -3.95 11.25 -12.97
CA THR A 211 -5.01 10.48 -13.63
C THR A 211 -5.13 10.73 -15.13
N ARG A 212 -4.37 11.66 -15.70
CA ARG A 212 -4.23 11.83 -17.15
C ARG A 212 -3.44 10.68 -17.76
N THR A 213 -2.50 10.10 -17.02
CA THR A 213 -1.59 9.05 -17.50
C THR A 213 -1.61 7.78 -16.64
N TRP A 214 -2.24 7.81 -15.46
CA TRP A 214 -2.47 6.63 -14.66
C TRP A 214 -3.94 6.55 -14.26
N ARG A 215 -4.70 5.71 -14.96
CA ARG A 215 -6.14 5.54 -14.80
C ARG A 215 -6.46 4.29 -14.01
N PHE A 216 -7.47 4.38 -13.18
CA PHE A 216 -8.01 3.27 -12.40
C PHE A 216 -9.36 2.91 -12.96
N ALA A 217 -9.54 1.64 -13.35
CA ALA A 217 -10.69 1.23 -14.12
C ALA A 217 -11.52 0.17 -13.40
N THR A 218 -12.84 0.27 -13.58
CA THR A 218 -13.86 -0.70 -13.19
C THR A 218 -14.78 -0.98 -14.36
N GLY A 219 -15.72 -1.92 -14.23
CA GLY A 219 -16.63 -2.24 -15.31
C GLY A 219 -17.58 -3.37 -14.96
N GLN A 220 -18.17 -3.98 -15.98
CA GLN A 220 -18.97 -5.18 -15.80
C GLN A 220 -18.07 -6.36 -15.40
N PRO A 221 -18.51 -7.20 -14.46
CA PRO A 221 -17.68 -8.30 -13.96
C PRO A 221 -17.15 -9.25 -15.05
N ASP A 222 -17.97 -9.54 -16.06
CA ASP A 222 -17.56 -10.45 -17.14
C ASP A 222 -16.52 -9.81 -18.05
N GLU A 223 -16.60 -8.51 -18.32
CA GLU A 223 -15.59 -7.79 -19.09
C GLU A 223 -14.25 -7.73 -18.33
N ILE A 224 -14.29 -7.42 -17.04
CA ILE A 224 -13.09 -7.45 -16.19
C ILE A 224 -12.47 -8.83 -16.17
N ARG A 225 -13.29 -9.89 -16.06
CA ARG A 225 -12.81 -11.26 -16.08
C ARG A 225 -12.10 -11.59 -17.39
N ARG A 226 -12.73 -11.26 -18.52
CA ARG A 226 -12.14 -11.47 -19.85
C ARG A 226 -10.79 -10.78 -19.98
N VAL A 227 -10.71 -9.50 -19.63
CA VAL A 227 -9.45 -8.75 -19.68
C VAL A 227 -8.42 -9.35 -18.71
N ALA A 228 -8.82 -9.76 -17.51
CA ALA A 228 -7.92 -10.38 -16.54
C ALA A 228 -7.34 -11.71 -17.07
N GLU A 229 -8.16 -12.54 -17.72
CA GLU A 229 -7.75 -13.81 -18.33
C GLU A 229 -6.74 -13.59 -19.47
N ASP A 230 -6.91 -12.57 -20.30
CA ASP A 230 -5.96 -12.18 -21.35
C ASP A 230 -4.55 -11.93 -20.77
N PHE A 231 -4.47 -11.39 -19.56
CA PHE A 231 -3.21 -11.15 -18.84
C PHE A 231 -2.81 -12.28 -17.88
N GLY A 232 -3.48 -13.44 -17.95
CA GLY A 232 -3.16 -14.61 -17.13
C GLY A 232 -3.57 -14.49 -15.67
N ILE A 233 -4.42 -13.51 -15.33
CA ILE A 233 -4.93 -13.34 -13.98
C ILE A 233 -6.05 -14.34 -13.72
N ARG A 234 -5.93 -15.04 -12.59
CA ARG A 234 -6.97 -15.89 -12.03
C ARG A 234 -7.36 -15.32 -10.67
N TYR A 235 -8.66 -15.20 -10.42
CA TYR A 235 -9.16 -14.73 -9.14
C TYR A 235 -10.43 -15.48 -8.71
N TRP A 236 -10.60 -15.61 -7.41
CA TRP A 236 -11.72 -16.32 -6.78
C TRP A 236 -11.96 -15.76 -5.38
N THR A 237 -13.12 -16.06 -4.82
CA THR A 237 -13.43 -15.70 -3.43
C THR A 237 -13.08 -16.88 -2.54
N GLU A 238 -12.29 -16.67 -1.51
CA GLU A 238 -11.88 -17.64 -0.51
C GLU A 238 -12.11 -17.06 0.88
N GLU A 239 -12.89 -17.73 1.70
CA GLU A 239 -13.24 -17.29 3.07
C GLU A 239 -13.73 -15.84 3.16
N GLY A 240 -14.44 -15.34 2.15
CA GLY A 240 -14.93 -13.97 2.07
C GLY A 240 -13.89 -12.92 1.63
N ALA A 241 -12.64 -13.33 1.38
CA ALA A 241 -11.60 -12.51 0.79
C ALA A 241 -11.45 -12.80 -0.70
N LEU A 242 -10.96 -11.81 -1.46
CA LEU A 242 -10.62 -11.98 -2.87
C LEU A 242 -9.17 -12.45 -2.98
N ALA A 243 -9.00 -13.70 -3.42
CA ALA A 243 -7.69 -14.25 -3.78
C ALA A 243 -7.46 -14.13 -5.28
N HIS A 244 -6.26 -13.74 -5.70
CA HIS A 244 -5.91 -13.63 -7.12
C HIS A 244 -4.42 -13.83 -7.36
N SER A 245 -4.07 -14.27 -8.58
CA SER A 245 -2.71 -14.15 -9.08
C SER A 245 -2.41 -12.69 -9.44
N SER A 246 -1.13 -12.36 -9.57
CA SER A 246 -0.70 -11.00 -9.92
C SER A 246 0.17 -11.05 -11.16
N SER A 247 -0.05 -10.13 -12.09
CA SER A 247 0.86 -9.87 -13.20
C SER A 247 0.76 -8.41 -13.63
N VAL A 248 1.82 -7.94 -14.30
CA VAL A 248 1.83 -6.67 -15.01
C VAL A 248 2.08 -6.94 -16.49
N GLY A 249 1.14 -6.52 -17.32
CA GLY A 249 1.30 -6.54 -18.78
C GLY A 249 1.91 -5.25 -19.30
N ILE A 250 2.85 -5.35 -20.24
CA ILE A 250 3.45 -4.22 -20.96
C ILE A 250 3.02 -4.32 -22.41
N ILE A 251 2.39 -3.28 -22.92
CA ILE A 251 1.82 -3.22 -24.25
C ILE A 251 2.60 -2.21 -25.09
N THR A 252 2.99 -2.61 -26.26
CA THR A 252 3.69 -1.78 -27.25
C THR A 252 2.77 -0.70 -27.84
N GLN A 253 3.34 0.26 -28.52
CA GLN A 253 2.60 1.34 -29.18
C GLN A 253 1.65 0.82 -30.29
N ASP A 254 2.01 -0.27 -30.96
CA ASP A 254 1.14 -0.95 -31.94
C ASP A 254 0.13 -1.91 -31.29
N GLY A 255 0.13 -1.98 -29.93
CA GLY A 255 -0.87 -2.68 -29.13
C GLY A 255 -0.66 -4.17 -28.98
N LYS A 256 0.56 -4.65 -29.08
CA LYS A 256 0.92 -6.03 -28.80
C LYS A 256 1.44 -6.19 -27.37
N LEU A 257 1.25 -7.35 -26.80
CA LEU A 257 1.86 -7.69 -25.50
C LEU A 257 3.38 -7.80 -25.69
N ALA A 258 4.13 -6.83 -25.18
CA ALA A 258 5.59 -6.84 -25.20
C ALA A 258 6.17 -7.80 -24.15
N ALA A 259 5.58 -7.80 -22.97
CA ALA A 259 6.00 -8.66 -21.85
C ALA A 259 4.89 -8.79 -20.82
N ARG A 260 4.93 -9.88 -20.05
CA ARG A 260 4.16 -10.07 -18.84
C ARG A 260 5.10 -10.43 -17.70
N VAL A 261 4.98 -9.72 -16.59
CA VAL A 261 5.79 -9.95 -15.37
C VAL A 261 4.87 -10.50 -14.29
N ASP A 262 5.00 -11.78 -13.98
CA ASP A 262 4.13 -12.48 -13.04
C ASP A 262 4.60 -12.30 -11.59
N GLY A 263 3.64 -12.27 -10.68
CA GLY A 263 3.85 -12.09 -9.24
C GLY A 263 4.06 -10.62 -8.84
N THR A 264 4.51 -10.41 -7.61
CA THR A 264 4.78 -9.08 -7.05
C THR A 264 6.21 -8.93 -6.52
N GLY A 265 6.99 -10.04 -6.56
CA GLY A 265 8.32 -10.15 -5.94
C GLY A 265 9.47 -9.53 -6.72
N TYR A 266 9.24 -9.09 -7.94
CA TYR A 266 10.27 -8.50 -8.78
C TYR A 266 10.67 -7.07 -8.32
N PRO A 267 11.92 -6.65 -8.56
CA PRO A 267 12.31 -5.26 -8.33
C PRO A 267 11.67 -4.35 -9.38
N VAL A 268 11.17 -3.18 -8.98
CA VAL A 268 10.52 -2.22 -9.89
C VAL A 268 11.41 -1.77 -11.05
N ARG A 269 12.73 -1.84 -10.88
CA ARG A 269 13.70 -1.57 -11.97
C ARG A 269 13.49 -2.47 -13.17
N GLN A 270 13.10 -3.73 -12.96
CA GLN A 270 12.81 -4.65 -14.07
C GLN A 270 11.68 -4.12 -14.97
N LEU A 271 10.59 -3.59 -14.39
CA LEU A 271 9.55 -2.95 -15.19
C LEU A 271 10.08 -1.70 -15.89
N ALA A 272 10.88 -0.89 -15.20
CA ALA A 272 11.45 0.32 -15.78
C ALA A 272 12.39 0.03 -16.96
N ASP A 273 13.17 -1.03 -16.88
CA ASP A 273 14.09 -1.46 -17.96
C ASP A 273 13.29 -1.95 -19.18
N LEU A 274 12.23 -2.74 -18.95
CA LEU A 274 11.32 -3.18 -20.01
C LEU A 274 10.64 -1.99 -20.69
N VAL A 275 10.14 -1.02 -19.92
CA VAL A 275 9.56 0.22 -20.49
C VAL A 275 10.58 0.98 -21.32
N THR A 276 11.81 1.13 -20.80
CA THR A 276 12.89 1.83 -21.52
C THR A 276 13.17 1.17 -22.86
N SER A 277 13.22 -0.16 -22.90
CA SER A 277 13.45 -0.89 -24.15
C SER A 277 12.32 -0.65 -25.16
N GLN A 278 11.05 -0.60 -24.72
CA GLN A 278 9.92 -0.33 -25.61
C GLN A 278 9.93 1.10 -26.17
N LEU A 279 10.32 2.08 -25.36
CA LEU A 279 10.44 3.48 -25.79
C LEU A 279 11.62 3.69 -26.74
N SER A 280 12.69 2.88 -26.63
CA SER A 280 13.89 2.98 -27.49
C SER A 280 13.69 2.33 -28.87
N ASN A 281 12.95 1.21 -28.92
CA ASN A 281 12.69 0.49 -30.17
C ASN A 281 11.88 1.31 -31.18
N ASP A 282 11.09 2.26 -30.71
CA ASP A 282 10.28 3.15 -31.55
C ASP A 282 11.09 4.24 -32.25
N SER A 283 12.18 4.71 -31.62
CA SER A 283 13.07 5.71 -32.23
C SER A 283 13.91 5.18 -33.39
N SER A 284 13.90 3.86 -33.61
CA SER A 284 14.69 3.17 -34.64
C SER A 284 13.87 2.67 -35.84
N SER A 285 12.54 2.87 -35.86
CA SER A 285 11.73 2.58 -37.03
C SER A 285 11.82 3.76 -38.01
N PRO A 286 12.35 3.56 -39.23
CA PRO A 286 12.33 4.63 -40.26
C PRO A 286 10.87 4.94 -40.61
N SER A 287 10.53 6.23 -40.65
CA SER A 287 9.26 6.71 -41.19
C SER A 287 9.14 6.23 -42.67
N PRO A 288 7.93 5.80 -43.09
CA PRO A 288 7.69 5.38 -44.45
C PRO A 288 7.87 6.50 -45.48
#